data_57a3ecb39a00c5755031874cf9a104d4
#
_entry.id   57a3ecb39a00c5755031874cf9a104d4
#
_cell.length_a   1.000
_cell.length_b   1.000
_cell.length_c   1.000
_cell.angle_alpha   90.00
_cell.angle_beta   90.00
_cell.angle_gamma   90.00
#
_symmetry.space_group_name_H-M   'P 1'
#
loop_
_entity.id
_entity.type
_entity.pdbx_description
1 polymer ?
#
loop_
_entity_poly.entity_id
_entity_poly.type
_entity_poly.pdbx_seq_one_letter_code
_entity_poly.pdbx_strand_id
1 'polypeptide(L)'
;MIKHDDLNDLLVIAGSDDYPKIILEAARKFGIKNIHVIAFKGETKKRNLNLADSISWIKVGEFQKMLNILTQLDFKYGMMVGQISPKNIFSIKLDDKAKNLLSSLSILNAHTIFKKIVYDIESTGIKILPANYFINECIPNVGVLTKRDATKDEYENIKIGTNFIKSNSNYDVGQTVVMKSGYIVAVEAMEGTNKTILRAKRLAGKNLTVVKVPKINHDFRFDIPVVGIKTIHSLIKAKATCLGIEANSTIVLNLDKVLELANKHNIAIVSLETNT
;
A
#
# COMPACT_ATOMS: atom_id res chain seq x y z
N MET A 1 6.34 -0.81 23.00
CA MET A 1 4.88 -0.75 22.70
C MET A 1 4.38 0.59 23.21
N ILE A 2 3.65 1.36 22.38
CA ILE A 2 3.03 2.63 22.83
C ILE A 2 1.89 2.24 23.76
N LYS A 3 1.81 2.89 24.93
CA LYS A 3 0.69 2.63 25.86
C LYS A 3 -0.59 3.19 25.24
N HIS A 4 -1.70 2.48 25.40
CA HIS A 4 -3.01 2.88 24.88
C HIS A 4 -3.41 4.30 25.32
N ASP A 5 -3.08 4.66 26.55
CA ASP A 5 -3.39 5.97 27.17
C ASP A 5 -2.60 7.13 26.57
N ASP A 6 -1.48 6.86 25.88
CA ASP A 6 -0.62 7.89 25.26
C ASP A 6 -1.07 8.25 23.84
N LEU A 7 -2.04 7.52 23.25
CA LEU A 7 -2.48 7.67 21.86
C LEU A 7 -3.93 8.17 21.79
N ASN A 8 -4.14 9.43 22.18
CA ASN A 8 -5.46 10.08 22.08
C ASN A 8 -5.64 10.83 20.75
N ASP A 9 -4.53 11.27 20.16
CA ASP A 9 -4.50 12.15 19.00
C ASP A 9 -3.72 11.49 17.87
N LEU A 10 -4.24 11.56 16.66
CA LEU A 10 -3.65 10.96 15.47
C LEU A 10 -3.63 11.92 14.29
N LEU A 11 -2.46 12.15 13.72
CA LEU A 11 -2.31 12.74 12.41
C LEU A 11 -2.40 11.67 11.32
N VAL A 12 -3.18 11.91 10.27
CA VAL A 12 -3.26 11.02 9.11
C VAL A 12 -2.91 11.78 7.84
N ILE A 13 -1.84 11.40 7.18
CA ILE A 13 -1.48 11.88 5.85
C ILE A 13 -2.14 10.94 4.85
N ALA A 14 -3.22 11.42 4.22
CA ALA A 14 -4.17 10.60 3.47
C ALA A 14 -3.97 10.75 1.96
N GLY A 15 -3.54 9.69 1.31
CA GLY A 15 -3.54 9.56 -0.16
C GLY A 15 -4.91 9.14 -0.73
N SER A 16 -4.86 8.46 -1.86
CA SER A 16 -6.03 7.98 -2.60
C SER A 16 -6.60 6.66 -2.05
N ASP A 17 -7.64 6.17 -2.71
CA ASP A 17 -8.38 4.94 -2.42
C ASP A 17 -9.16 4.95 -1.09
N ASP A 18 -9.57 3.77 -0.64
CA ASP A 18 -10.43 3.62 0.54
C ASP A 18 -9.62 3.31 1.82
N TYR A 19 -8.30 3.18 1.70
CA TYR A 19 -7.44 2.88 2.83
C TYR A 19 -7.50 3.96 3.93
N PRO A 20 -7.46 5.28 3.62
CA PRO A 20 -7.64 6.31 4.64
C PRO A 20 -8.94 6.14 5.44
N LYS A 21 -10.07 5.81 4.79
CA LYS A 21 -11.33 5.57 5.47
C LYS A 21 -11.24 4.42 6.47
N ILE A 22 -10.64 3.29 6.07
CA ILE A 22 -10.48 2.11 6.92
C ILE A 22 -9.63 2.43 8.15
N ILE A 23 -8.54 3.18 7.98
CA ILE A 23 -7.71 3.61 9.11
C ILE A 23 -8.46 4.54 10.06
N LEU A 24 -9.23 5.51 9.54
CA LEU A 24 -10.03 6.39 10.38
C LEU A 24 -11.08 5.61 11.20
N GLU A 25 -11.75 4.64 10.57
CA GLU A 25 -12.70 3.75 11.25
C GLU A 25 -12.02 2.92 12.35
N ALA A 26 -10.87 2.33 12.04
CA ALA A 26 -10.09 1.53 12.98
C ALA A 26 -9.52 2.38 14.13
N ALA A 27 -9.01 3.57 13.83
CA ALA A 27 -8.50 4.50 14.85
C ALA A 27 -9.61 4.95 15.81
N ARG A 28 -10.81 5.25 15.31
CA ARG A 28 -11.98 5.56 16.16
C ARG A 28 -12.39 4.38 17.03
N LYS A 29 -12.42 3.17 16.45
CA LYS A 29 -12.69 1.94 17.21
C LYS A 29 -11.64 1.67 18.29
N PHE A 30 -10.39 2.03 18.03
CA PHE A 30 -9.30 1.94 18.99
C PHE A 30 -9.43 2.95 20.15
N GLY A 31 -10.19 4.04 19.99
CA GLY A 31 -10.43 5.07 21.01
C GLY A 31 -9.73 6.40 20.75
N ILE A 32 -9.17 6.63 19.56
CA ILE A 32 -8.59 7.93 19.17
C ILE A 32 -9.66 9.02 19.22
N LYS A 33 -9.40 10.07 20.00
CA LYS A 33 -10.34 11.18 20.24
C LYS A 33 -10.23 12.28 19.20
N ASN A 34 -9.02 12.66 18.83
CA ASN A 34 -8.77 13.73 17.88
C ASN A 34 -8.02 13.21 16.66
N ILE A 35 -8.58 13.40 15.47
CA ILE A 35 -7.93 13.01 14.22
C ILE A 35 -7.83 14.23 13.30
N HIS A 36 -6.61 14.66 13.02
CA HIS A 36 -6.33 15.64 11.98
C HIS A 36 -5.90 14.93 10.71
N VAL A 37 -6.46 15.31 9.56
CA VAL A 37 -6.07 14.74 8.27
C VAL A 37 -5.41 15.78 7.39
N ILE A 38 -4.22 15.47 6.88
CA ILE A 38 -3.63 16.17 5.74
C ILE A 38 -4.06 15.41 4.48
N ALA A 39 -4.83 16.07 3.62
CA ALA A 39 -5.42 15.51 2.42
C ALA A 39 -4.89 16.20 1.16
N PHE A 40 -4.68 15.42 0.10
CA PHE A 40 -4.13 15.92 -1.16
C PHE A 40 -5.23 16.22 -2.18
N LYS A 41 -5.28 17.46 -2.67
CA LYS A 41 -6.21 17.88 -3.72
C LYS A 41 -6.00 17.05 -4.99
N GLY A 42 -7.07 16.47 -5.51
CA GLY A 42 -7.04 15.61 -6.70
C GLY A 42 -6.69 14.13 -6.45
N GLU A 43 -6.21 13.78 -5.25
CA GLU A 43 -5.89 12.41 -4.85
C GLU A 43 -6.86 11.88 -3.81
N THR A 44 -6.98 12.57 -2.68
CA THR A 44 -7.80 12.13 -1.55
C THR A 44 -9.28 12.41 -1.78
N LYS A 45 -10.12 11.41 -1.54
CA LYS A 45 -11.57 11.55 -1.67
C LYS A 45 -12.17 12.09 -0.37
N LYS A 46 -12.84 13.26 -0.43
CA LYS A 46 -13.49 13.87 0.74
C LYS A 46 -14.42 12.91 1.49
N ARG A 47 -15.19 12.09 0.77
CA ARG A 47 -16.10 11.09 1.36
C ARG A 47 -15.42 10.05 2.26
N ASN A 48 -14.11 9.88 2.14
CA ASN A 48 -13.34 8.92 2.94
C ASN A 48 -12.83 9.52 4.25
N LEU A 49 -13.13 10.80 4.52
CA LEU A 49 -12.58 11.56 5.65
C LEU A 49 -13.66 12.03 6.64
N ASN A 50 -14.85 11.43 6.60
CA ASN A 50 -15.99 11.83 7.43
C ASN A 50 -15.79 11.61 8.94
N LEU A 51 -14.80 10.85 9.33
CA LEU A 51 -14.41 10.62 10.74
C LEU A 51 -13.23 11.48 11.20
N ALA A 52 -12.73 12.38 10.37
CA ALA A 52 -11.73 13.37 10.77
C ALA A 52 -12.39 14.55 11.49
N ASP A 53 -11.76 15.04 12.56
CA ASP A 53 -12.23 16.24 13.27
C ASP A 53 -11.84 17.52 12.51
N SER A 54 -10.66 17.48 11.88
CA SER A 54 -10.16 18.59 11.07
C SER A 54 -9.37 18.10 9.87
N ILE A 55 -9.39 18.89 8.78
CA ILE A 55 -8.76 18.51 7.52
C ILE A 55 -8.01 19.70 6.93
N SER A 56 -6.72 19.50 6.63
CA SER A 56 -5.89 20.43 5.87
C SER A 56 -5.71 19.94 4.45
N TRP A 57 -6.17 20.72 3.47
CA TRP A 57 -6.04 20.40 2.06
C TRP A 57 -4.80 21.08 1.45
N ILE A 58 -3.91 20.25 0.89
CA ILE A 58 -2.70 20.70 0.19
C ILE A 58 -2.64 20.08 -1.21
N LYS A 59 -1.77 20.59 -2.07
CA LYS A 59 -1.40 19.89 -3.32
C LYS A 59 -0.23 18.94 -3.07
N VAL A 60 -0.12 17.88 -3.88
CA VAL A 60 1.01 16.97 -3.86
C VAL A 60 2.28 17.72 -4.09
N GLY A 61 3.00 18.32 -3.96
CA GLY A 61 4.19 19.12 -4.21
C GLY A 61 4.35 20.31 -3.27
N GLU A 62 3.36 20.57 -2.42
CA GLU A 62 3.40 21.63 -1.39
C GLU A 62 4.02 21.08 -0.10
N PHE A 63 5.28 20.60 -0.16
CA PHE A 63 5.93 19.93 0.95
C PHE A 63 6.27 20.89 2.11
N GLN A 64 6.75 22.11 1.80
CA GLN A 64 6.97 23.13 2.83
C GLN A 64 5.69 23.48 3.58
N LYS A 65 4.58 23.60 2.84
CA LYS A 65 3.27 23.87 3.44
C LYS A 65 2.84 22.73 4.37
N MET A 66 3.10 21.48 3.98
CA MET A 66 2.85 20.32 4.86
C MET A 66 3.66 20.44 6.15
N LEU A 67 4.96 20.67 6.07
CA LEU A 67 5.81 20.80 7.24
C LEU A 67 5.38 21.97 8.16
N ASN A 68 4.98 23.11 7.57
CA ASN A 68 4.47 24.24 8.35
C ASN A 68 3.18 23.90 9.11
N ILE A 69 2.29 23.10 8.50
CA ILE A 69 1.09 22.60 9.19
C ILE A 69 1.51 21.67 10.35
N LEU A 70 2.43 20.74 10.11
CA LEU A 70 2.89 19.79 11.12
C LEU A 70 3.51 20.47 12.34
N THR A 71 4.30 21.52 12.14
CA THR A 71 4.91 22.28 13.25
C THR A 71 3.93 23.12 14.07
N GLN A 72 2.73 23.37 13.55
CA GLN A 72 1.65 24.08 14.26
C GLN A 72 0.70 23.15 15.02
N LEU A 73 0.79 21.84 14.75
CA LEU A 73 -0.05 20.82 15.35
C LEU A 73 0.68 20.15 16.52
N ASP A 74 0.01 20.02 17.66
CA ASP A 74 0.54 19.29 18.83
C ASP A 74 0.14 17.80 18.76
N PHE A 75 0.66 17.09 17.74
CA PHE A 75 0.46 15.67 17.55
C PHE A 75 1.78 14.91 17.74
N LYS A 76 1.77 13.86 18.58
CA LYS A 76 2.94 13.02 18.80
C LYS A 76 3.06 11.88 17.76
N TYR A 77 1.95 11.45 17.21
CA TYR A 77 1.90 10.28 16.33
C TYR A 77 1.16 10.60 15.04
N GLY A 78 1.69 10.06 13.93
CA GLY A 78 1.09 10.17 12.62
C GLY A 78 1.12 8.86 11.85
N MET A 79 0.34 8.78 10.79
CA MET A 79 0.33 7.67 9.83
C MET A 79 0.28 8.19 8.42
N MET A 80 0.93 7.47 7.50
CA MET A 80 0.83 7.71 6.05
C MET A 80 0.05 6.56 5.42
N VAL A 81 -1.09 6.86 4.82
CA VAL A 81 -2.00 5.84 4.30
C VAL A 81 -2.62 6.22 2.96
N GLY A 82 -2.79 5.24 2.09
CA GLY A 82 -3.24 5.44 0.72
C GLY A 82 -2.08 5.73 -0.25
N GLN A 83 -2.41 5.81 -1.52
CA GLN A 83 -1.41 6.03 -2.58
C GLN A 83 -1.46 7.46 -3.10
N ILE A 84 -0.32 7.97 -3.56
CA ILE A 84 -0.22 9.12 -4.45
C ILE A 84 -0.04 8.59 -5.87
N SER A 85 -0.84 9.06 -6.82
CA SER A 85 -0.79 8.56 -8.18
C SER A 85 0.56 8.83 -8.85
N PRO A 86 1.28 7.79 -9.32
CA PRO A 86 2.56 7.97 -10.00
C PRO A 86 2.45 8.78 -11.30
N LYS A 87 1.26 8.81 -11.91
CA LYS A 87 1.02 9.55 -13.16
C LYS A 87 1.31 11.04 -13.06
N ASN A 88 1.18 11.60 -11.86
CA ASN A 88 1.35 13.03 -11.62
C ASN A 88 2.81 13.40 -11.29
N ILE A 89 3.67 12.42 -11.00
CA ILE A 89 5.06 12.69 -10.57
C ILE A 89 5.82 13.60 -11.53
N PHE A 90 5.64 13.42 -12.85
CA PHE A 90 6.34 14.24 -13.86
C PHE A 90 5.69 15.59 -14.15
N SER A 91 4.46 15.83 -13.67
CA SER A 91 3.69 17.05 -13.91
C SER A 91 3.38 17.85 -12.64
N ILE A 92 3.84 17.39 -11.48
CA ILE A 92 3.62 18.06 -10.19
C ILE A 92 4.45 19.34 -10.14
N LYS A 93 3.78 20.46 -9.84
CA LYS A 93 4.49 21.69 -9.46
C LYS A 93 5.01 21.53 -8.04
N LEU A 94 6.33 21.43 -7.89
CA LEU A 94 7.02 21.29 -6.62
C LEU A 94 7.35 22.67 -6.04
N ASP A 95 7.18 22.84 -4.72
CA ASP A 95 7.78 23.95 -4.00
C ASP A 95 9.30 23.76 -3.83
N ASP A 96 9.99 24.77 -3.33
CA ASP A 96 11.46 24.73 -3.24
C ASP A 96 11.94 23.69 -2.22
N LYS A 97 11.18 23.44 -1.15
CA LYS A 97 11.50 22.38 -0.19
C LYS A 97 11.44 20.99 -0.82
N ALA A 98 10.39 20.73 -1.63
CA ALA A 98 10.26 19.48 -2.37
C ALA A 98 11.37 19.31 -3.41
N LYS A 99 11.74 20.37 -4.15
CA LYS A 99 12.87 20.36 -5.08
C LYS A 99 14.19 20.03 -4.37
N ASN A 100 14.46 20.71 -3.24
CA ASN A 100 15.66 20.48 -2.44
C ASN A 100 15.71 19.06 -1.87
N LEU A 101 14.57 18.51 -1.46
CA LEU A 101 14.48 17.11 -1.03
C LEU A 101 14.92 16.20 -2.17
N LEU A 102 14.34 16.35 -3.37
CA LEU A 102 14.68 15.49 -4.51
C LEU A 102 16.14 15.62 -4.93
N SER A 103 16.68 16.84 -4.98
CA SER A 103 18.09 17.08 -5.37
C SER A 103 19.10 16.57 -4.33
N SER A 104 18.69 16.36 -3.09
CA SER A 104 19.55 15.79 -2.04
C SER A 104 19.68 14.26 -2.11
N LEU A 105 18.88 13.59 -2.95
CA LEU A 105 18.88 12.13 -3.06
C LEU A 105 19.82 11.68 -4.17
N SER A 106 20.71 10.73 -3.86
CA SER A 106 21.61 10.10 -4.84
C SER A 106 20.86 9.14 -5.78
N ILE A 107 19.74 8.55 -5.31
CA ILE A 107 18.88 7.66 -6.07
C ILE A 107 17.45 8.18 -5.97
N LEU A 108 16.84 8.51 -7.11
CA LEU A 108 15.48 9.00 -7.21
C LEU A 108 14.53 7.82 -7.47
N ASN A 109 14.05 7.20 -6.40
CA ASN A 109 13.00 6.20 -6.46
C ASN A 109 11.96 6.43 -5.35
N ALA A 110 10.83 5.73 -5.41
CA ALA A 110 9.75 5.94 -4.44
C ALA A 110 10.21 5.67 -3.01
N HIS A 111 10.99 4.62 -2.79
CA HIS A 111 11.47 4.24 -1.47
C HIS A 111 12.34 5.33 -0.83
N THR A 112 13.35 5.84 -1.55
CA THR A 112 14.27 6.87 -1.04
C THR A 112 13.55 8.19 -0.80
N ILE A 113 12.61 8.57 -1.68
CA ILE A 113 11.79 9.77 -1.55
C ILE A 113 10.93 9.69 -0.29
N PHE A 114 10.15 8.62 -0.12
CA PHE A 114 9.29 8.47 1.05
C PHE A 114 10.07 8.32 2.35
N LYS A 115 11.21 7.64 2.33
CA LYS A 115 12.12 7.57 3.50
C LYS A 115 12.57 8.96 3.94
N LYS A 116 12.93 9.83 2.98
CA LYS A 116 13.32 11.21 3.28
C LYS A 116 12.13 12.05 3.75
N ILE A 117 10.94 11.87 3.16
CA ILE A 117 9.71 12.53 3.62
C ILE A 117 9.41 12.15 5.07
N VAL A 118 9.46 10.87 5.42
CA VAL A 118 9.27 10.40 6.80
C VAL A 118 10.28 11.02 7.74
N TYR A 119 11.56 11.04 7.37
CA TYR A 119 12.61 11.65 8.16
C TYR A 119 12.31 13.14 8.44
N ASP A 120 11.93 13.91 7.42
CA ASP A 120 11.62 15.35 7.57
C ASP A 120 10.34 15.55 8.40
N ILE A 121 9.35 14.69 8.30
CA ILE A 121 8.16 14.69 9.17
C ILE A 121 8.55 14.39 10.63
N GLU A 122 9.31 13.33 10.86
CA GLU A 122 9.75 12.96 12.21
C GLU A 122 10.65 14.02 12.86
N SER A 123 11.35 14.82 12.06
CA SER A 123 12.11 15.98 12.53
C SER A 123 11.23 17.10 13.09
N THR A 124 9.92 17.11 12.82
CA THR A 124 8.95 18.03 13.45
C THR A 124 8.48 17.57 14.84
N GLY A 125 8.92 16.40 15.30
CA GLY A 125 8.51 15.78 16.57
C GLY A 125 7.40 14.74 16.46
N ILE A 126 6.82 14.56 15.26
CA ILE A 126 5.73 13.59 15.03
C ILE A 126 6.32 12.23 14.64
N LYS A 127 6.09 11.20 15.43
CA LYS A 127 6.51 9.83 15.12
C LYS A 127 5.54 9.15 14.15
N ILE A 128 6.03 8.66 13.01
CA ILE A 128 5.21 7.94 12.04
C ILE A 128 5.05 6.47 12.45
N LEU A 129 3.80 6.06 12.66
CA LEU A 129 3.42 4.68 12.99
C LEU A 129 3.40 3.80 11.73
N PRO A 130 3.60 2.48 11.89
CA PRO A 130 3.37 1.54 10.80
C PRO A 130 1.96 1.67 10.23
N ALA A 131 1.82 1.55 8.91
CA ALA A 131 0.55 1.72 8.22
C ALA A 131 -0.53 0.70 8.63
N ASN A 132 -0.13 -0.42 9.22
CA ASN A 132 -1.01 -1.47 9.76
C ASN A 132 -1.34 -1.33 11.26
N TYR A 133 -0.88 -0.29 11.95
CA TYR A 133 -0.94 -0.18 13.42
C TYR A 133 -2.34 -0.45 14.01
N PHE A 134 -3.40 0.03 13.39
CA PHE A 134 -4.79 -0.14 13.84
C PHE A 134 -5.53 -1.31 13.16
N ILE A 135 -4.90 -2.01 12.21
CA ILE A 135 -5.54 -3.03 11.36
C ILE A 135 -4.68 -4.30 11.25
N ASN A 136 -4.05 -4.72 12.35
CA ASN A 136 -3.24 -5.94 12.35
C ASN A 136 -4.04 -7.19 11.95
N GLU A 137 -5.34 -7.21 12.22
CA GLU A 137 -6.26 -8.27 11.77
C GLU A 137 -6.41 -8.36 10.26
N CYS A 138 -6.02 -7.32 9.52
CA CYS A 138 -5.99 -7.32 8.05
C CYS A 138 -4.70 -7.90 7.47
N ILE A 139 -3.79 -8.39 8.31
CA ILE A 139 -2.54 -9.04 7.88
C ILE A 139 -2.68 -10.55 8.08
N PRO A 140 -2.81 -11.33 6.98
CA PRO A 140 -2.96 -12.77 7.08
C PRO A 140 -1.69 -13.47 7.59
N ASN A 141 -1.89 -14.49 8.41
CA ASN A 141 -0.86 -15.48 8.73
C ASN A 141 -0.60 -16.40 7.54
N VAL A 142 0.39 -17.28 7.66
CA VAL A 142 0.68 -18.33 6.68
C VAL A 142 -0.53 -19.26 6.54
N GLY A 143 -0.91 -19.55 5.30
CA GLY A 143 -1.97 -20.52 5.01
C GLY A 143 -2.77 -20.24 3.74
N VAL A 144 -3.69 -21.12 3.45
CA VAL A 144 -4.69 -20.97 2.40
C VAL A 144 -5.85 -20.16 2.97
N LEU A 145 -6.12 -19.00 2.38
CA LEU A 145 -7.16 -18.09 2.89
C LEU A 145 -8.53 -18.36 2.28
N THR A 146 -8.59 -18.97 1.12
CA THR A 146 -9.82 -19.28 0.36
C THR A 146 -10.19 -20.76 0.47
N LYS A 147 -11.44 -21.10 0.07
CA LYS A 147 -11.91 -22.50 0.05
C LYS A 147 -11.11 -23.39 -0.90
N ARG A 148 -10.67 -22.81 -2.04
CA ARG A 148 -9.79 -23.49 -3.00
C ARG A 148 -8.33 -23.21 -2.63
N ASP A 149 -7.53 -24.26 -2.60
CA ASP A 149 -6.08 -24.16 -2.52
C ASP A 149 -5.47 -23.90 -3.89
N ALA A 150 -4.24 -23.41 -3.92
CA ALA A 150 -3.47 -23.29 -5.15
C ALA A 150 -3.07 -24.66 -5.69
N THR A 151 -3.01 -24.80 -7.00
CA THR A 151 -2.45 -25.98 -7.65
C THR A 151 -0.93 -25.99 -7.53
N LYS A 152 -0.30 -27.13 -7.81
CA LYS A 152 1.16 -27.25 -7.82
C LYS A 152 1.81 -26.23 -8.75
N ASP A 153 1.25 -26.03 -9.94
CA ASP A 153 1.75 -25.07 -10.93
C ASP A 153 1.60 -23.62 -10.43
N GLU A 154 0.49 -23.32 -9.74
CA GLU A 154 0.27 -22.01 -9.13
C GLU A 154 1.28 -21.74 -8.00
N TYR A 155 1.60 -22.72 -7.16
CA TYR A 155 2.64 -22.61 -6.14
C TYR A 155 4.03 -22.38 -6.76
N GLU A 156 4.40 -23.09 -7.83
CA GLU A 156 5.65 -22.86 -8.54
C GLU A 156 5.69 -21.45 -9.15
N ASN A 157 4.59 -20.99 -9.74
CA ASN A 157 4.49 -19.62 -10.24
C ASN A 157 4.67 -18.58 -9.11
N ILE A 158 4.07 -18.80 -7.93
CA ILE A 158 4.23 -17.91 -6.76
C ILE A 158 5.70 -17.87 -6.35
N LYS A 159 6.36 -19.01 -6.24
CA LYS A 159 7.77 -19.10 -5.87
C LYS A 159 8.67 -18.32 -6.84
N ILE A 160 8.51 -18.53 -8.14
CA ILE A 160 9.29 -17.82 -9.18
C ILE A 160 9.01 -16.30 -9.11
N GLY A 161 7.73 -15.90 -9.03
CA GLY A 161 7.35 -14.50 -8.96
C GLY A 161 7.85 -13.80 -7.70
N THR A 162 7.82 -14.48 -6.55
CA THR A 162 8.38 -13.99 -5.28
C THR A 162 9.88 -13.76 -5.40
N ASN A 163 10.62 -14.76 -5.89
CA ASN A 163 12.06 -14.65 -6.07
C ASN A 163 12.42 -13.48 -7.01
N PHE A 164 11.66 -13.32 -8.10
CA PHE A 164 11.85 -12.20 -9.02
C PHE A 164 11.68 -10.86 -8.32
N ILE A 165 10.59 -10.65 -7.56
CA ILE A 165 10.35 -9.38 -6.83
C ILE A 165 11.48 -9.11 -5.84
N LYS A 166 11.86 -10.12 -5.05
CA LYS A 166 12.93 -9.98 -4.04
C LYS A 166 14.28 -9.63 -4.70
N SER A 167 14.68 -10.36 -5.73
CA SER A 167 15.96 -10.13 -6.43
C SER A 167 16.04 -8.79 -7.16
N ASN A 168 14.89 -8.21 -7.54
CA ASN A 168 14.83 -6.94 -8.25
C ASN A 168 14.42 -5.75 -7.37
N SER A 169 14.49 -5.90 -6.06
CA SER A 169 14.08 -4.85 -5.10
C SER A 169 14.85 -3.53 -5.27
N ASN A 170 16.10 -3.59 -5.72
CA ASN A 170 16.96 -2.42 -5.93
C ASN A 170 16.52 -1.52 -7.11
N TYR A 171 15.74 -2.07 -8.06
CA TYR A 171 15.28 -1.30 -9.23
C TYR A 171 13.98 -0.53 -8.98
N ASP A 172 13.42 -0.66 -7.77
CA ASP A 172 12.17 -0.01 -7.36
C ASP A 172 11.00 -0.23 -8.35
N VAL A 173 10.98 -1.39 -9.02
CA VAL A 173 9.80 -1.86 -9.74
C VAL A 173 8.67 -2.15 -8.74
N GLY A 174 7.44 -2.27 -9.23
CA GLY A 174 6.29 -2.54 -8.36
C GLY A 174 6.40 -3.88 -7.61
N GLN A 175 5.46 -4.12 -6.73
CA GLN A 175 5.40 -5.27 -5.84
C GLN A 175 4.54 -6.41 -6.39
N THR A 176 4.18 -6.35 -7.69
CA THR A 176 3.29 -7.33 -8.32
C THR A 176 3.91 -7.90 -9.58
N VAL A 177 3.91 -9.22 -9.68
CA VAL A 177 4.29 -9.97 -10.88
C VAL A 177 3.14 -10.89 -11.29
N VAL A 178 2.86 -10.99 -12.58
CA VAL A 178 1.85 -11.90 -13.13
C VAL A 178 2.55 -13.00 -13.89
N MET A 179 2.23 -14.24 -13.52
CA MET A 179 2.85 -15.46 -13.99
C MET A 179 1.87 -16.32 -14.78
N LYS A 180 2.39 -17.13 -15.67
CA LYS A 180 1.67 -18.23 -16.31
C LYS A 180 2.62 -19.34 -16.73
N SER A 181 2.37 -20.57 -16.29
CA SER A 181 3.14 -21.76 -16.70
C SER A 181 4.66 -21.57 -16.57
N GLY A 182 5.13 -21.01 -15.47
CA GLY A 182 6.55 -20.73 -15.21
C GLY A 182 7.10 -19.42 -15.85
N TYR A 183 6.33 -18.75 -16.72
CA TYR A 183 6.76 -17.53 -17.38
C TYR A 183 6.29 -16.27 -16.65
N ILE A 184 7.14 -15.27 -16.53
CA ILE A 184 6.78 -13.92 -16.14
C ILE A 184 6.07 -13.26 -17.33
N VAL A 185 4.78 -12.97 -17.17
CA VAL A 185 3.95 -12.32 -18.22
C VAL A 185 3.98 -10.80 -18.10
N ALA A 186 3.95 -10.30 -16.87
CA ALA A 186 3.97 -8.86 -16.62
C ALA A 186 4.58 -8.56 -15.24
N VAL A 187 5.34 -7.49 -15.17
CA VAL A 187 5.87 -6.91 -13.94
C VAL A 187 5.23 -5.55 -13.75
N GLU A 188 4.77 -5.27 -12.53
CA GLU A 188 4.23 -3.97 -12.17
C GLU A 188 5.33 -2.91 -12.24
N ALA A 189 5.00 -1.78 -12.86
CA ALA A 189 5.79 -0.56 -12.82
C ALA A 189 4.89 0.62 -12.44
N MET A 190 5.02 1.75 -13.11
CA MET A 190 4.25 2.97 -12.80
C MET A 190 2.74 2.86 -13.09
N GLU A 191 2.30 1.85 -13.84
CA GLU A 191 0.87 1.64 -14.14
C GLU A 191 0.06 1.16 -12.93
N GLY A 192 0.71 0.52 -11.95
CA GLY A 192 0.11 -0.03 -10.74
C GLY A 192 -0.54 -1.41 -10.93
N THR A 193 -0.74 -2.13 -9.82
CA THR A 193 -1.18 -3.54 -9.76
C THR A 193 -2.34 -3.87 -10.70
N ASN A 194 -3.44 -3.11 -10.63
CA ASN A 194 -4.65 -3.46 -11.36
C ASN A 194 -4.47 -3.42 -12.88
N LYS A 195 -3.70 -2.46 -13.39
CA LYS A 195 -3.43 -2.35 -14.82
C LYS A 195 -2.43 -3.39 -15.28
N THR A 196 -1.46 -3.74 -14.45
CA THR A 196 -0.50 -4.82 -14.71
C THR A 196 -1.23 -6.15 -14.89
N ILE A 197 -2.19 -6.48 -14.02
CA ILE A 197 -3.02 -7.67 -14.12
C ILE A 197 -3.81 -7.68 -15.43
N LEU A 198 -4.45 -6.56 -15.80
CA LEU A 198 -5.21 -6.47 -17.03
C LEU A 198 -4.33 -6.48 -18.30
N ARG A 199 -3.10 -5.96 -18.23
CA ARG A 199 -2.11 -6.06 -19.29
C ARG A 199 -1.68 -7.51 -19.50
N ALA A 200 -1.41 -8.24 -18.43
CA ALA A 200 -1.06 -9.66 -18.50
C ALA A 200 -2.16 -10.50 -19.19
N LYS A 201 -3.44 -10.22 -18.89
CA LYS A 201 -4.56 -10.87 -19.58
C LYS A 201 -4.49 -10.67 -21.11
N ARG A 202 -4.17 -9.48 -21.58
CA ARG A 202 -4.06 -9.19 -23.03
C ARG A 202 -2.91 -9.97 -23.68
N LEU A 203 -1.83 -10.21 -22.93
CA LEU A 203 -0.64 -10.90 -23.42
C LEU A 203 -0.78 -12.42 -23.38
N ALA A 204 -1.34 -12.98 -22.32
CA ALA A 204 -1.31 -14.42 -22.06
C ALA A 204 -2.70 -15.06 -21.83
N GLY A 205 -3.78 -14.30 -21.90
CA GLY A 205 -5.15 -14.81 -21.77
C GLY A 205 -5.53 -15.13 -20.32
N LYS A 206 -6.16 -16.29 -20.10
CA LYS A 206 -6.71 -16.75 -18.82
C LYS A 206 -5.72 -17.60 -18.01
N ASN A 207 -6.13 -17.98 -16.79
CA ASN A 207 -5.40 -18.88 -15.87
C ASN A 207 -4.05 -18.25 -15.47
N LEU A 208 -4.11 -17.03 -14.98
CA LEU A 208 -2.96 -16.29 -14.51
C LEU A 208 -2.78 -16.49 -13.00
N THR A 209 -1.54 -16.59 -12.54
CA THR A 209 -1.16 -16.47 -11.14
C THR A 209 -0.62 -15.07 -10.90
N VAL A 210 -1.19 -14.36 -9.95
CA VAL A 210 -0.69 -13.05 -9.53
C VAL A 210 0.09 -13.21 -8.24
N VAL A 211 1.28 -12.63 -8.18
CA VAL A 211 2.14 -12.63 -6.98
C VAL A 211 2.30 -11.20 -6.53
N LYS A 212 1.93 -10.91 -5.28
CA LYS A 212 2.09 -9.59 -4.70
C LYS A 212 2.72 -9.69 -3.32
N VAL A 213 4.02 -9.40 -3.28
CA VAL A 213 4.84 -9.50 -2.06
C VAL A 213 5.69 -8.24 -1.90
N PRO A 214 6.09 -7.89 -0.67
CA PRO A 214 6.96 -6.74 -0.45
C PRO A 214 8.35 -6.95 -1.04
N LYS A 215 9.01 -5.85 -1.36
CA LYS A 215 10.44 -5.82 -1.67
C LYS A 215 11.27 -6.17 -0.44
N ILE A 216 12.55 -6.50 -0.62
CA ILE A 216 13.50 -6.62 0.49
C ILE A 216 13.65 -5.25 1.17
N ASN A 217 13.75 -5.23 2.49
CA ASN A 217 13.90 -4.01 3.30
C ASN A 217 12.76 -2.99 3.13
N HIS A 218 11.54 -3.45 2.88
CA HIS A 218 10.38 -2.55 2.84
C HIS A 218 10.16 -1.87 4.20
N ASP A 219 9.61 -0.67 4.16
CA ASP A 219 9.31 0.12 5.37
C ASP A 219 7.80 0.12 5.64
N PHE A 220 7.41 -0.49 6.74
CA PHE A 220 6.00 -0.61 7.15
C PHE A 220 5.27 0.72 7.32
N ARG A 221 5.98 1.85 7.38
CA ARG A 221 5.37 3.17 7.50
C ARG A 221 4.74 3.66 6.19
N PHE A 222 5.23 3.17 5.01
CA PHE A 222 4.78 3.66 3.69
C PHE A 222 4.89 2.65 2.54
N ASP A 223 5.64 1.55 2.67
CA ASP A 223 5.91 0.60 1.58
C ASP A 223 5.39 -0.80 1.92
N ILE A 224 4.10 -0.88 2.21
CA ILE A 224 3.43 -2.16 2.50
C ILE A 224 2.55 -2.58 1.31
N PRO A 225 2.61 -3.84 0.85
CA PRO A 225 1.69 -4.34 -0.16
C PRO A 225 0.26 -4.33 0.35
N VAL A 226 -0.65 -3.79 -0.44
CA VAL A 226 -2.07 -3.77 -0.10
C VAL A 226 -2.88 -4.49 -1.17
N VAL A 227 -3.73 -5.41 -0.75
CA VAL A 227 -4.75 -6.09 -1.55
C VAL A 227 -6.14 -5.63 -1.07
N GLY A 228 -7.02 -5.32 -1.99
CA GLY A 228 -8.39 -4.93 -1.67
C GLY A 228 -9.37 -5.43 -2.74
N ILE A 229 -10.64 -5.12 -2.57
CA ILE A 229 -11.73 -5.51 -3.48
C ILE A 229 -11.44 -5.14 -4.94
N LYS A 230 -10.81 -3.99 -5.21
CA LYS A 230 -10.43 -3.58 -6.56
C LYS A 230 -9.42 -4.55 -7.21
N THR A 231 -8.49 -5.09 -6.41
CA THR A 231 -7.53 -6.09 -6.88
C THR A 231 -8.27 -7.36 -7.27
N ILE A 232 -9.20 -7.85 -6.43
CA ILE A 232 -10.00 -9.05 -6.73
C ILE A 232 -10.85 -8.83 -8.00
N HIS A 233 -11.48 -7.68 -8.16
CA HIS A 233 -12.17 -7.36 -9.43
C HIS A 233 -11.24 -7.40 -10.66
N SER A 234 -9.98 -6.99 -10.50
CA SER A 234 -8.99 -7.06 -11.58
C SER A 234 -8.60 -8.52 -11.89
N LEU A 235 -8.46 -9.36 -10.86
CA LEU A 235 -8.24 -10.82 -11.02
C LEU A 235 -9.41 -11.47 -11.78
N ILE A 236 -10.64 -11.18 -11.38
CA ILE A 236 -11.87 -11.69 -12.02
C ILE A 236 -11.89 -11.28 -13.49
N LYS A 237 -11.72 -9.98 -13.79
CA LYS A 237 -11.67 -9.47 -15.16
C LYS A 237 -10.55 -10.09 -15.98
N ALA A 238 -9.42 -10.38 -15.37
CA ALA A 238 -8.29 -11.04 -16.02
C ALA A 238 -8.45 -12.54 -16.15
N LYS A 239 -9.48 -13.15 -15.54
CA LYS A 239 -9.63 -14.60 -15.41
C LYS A 239 -8.38 -15.24 -14.80
N ALA A 240 -7.78 -14.54 -13.81
CA ALA A 240 -6.73 -15.07 -12.98
C ALA A 240 -7.32 -16.09 -11.99
N THR A 241 -6.56 -17.11 -11.67
CA THR A 241 -7.01 -18.23 -10.82
C THR A 241 -6.36 -18.22 -9.45
N CYS A 242 -5.24 -17.51 -9.28
CA CYS A 242 -4.53 -17.52 -8.02
C CYS A 242 -3.91 -16.15 -7.70
N LEU A 243 -3.87 -15.82 -6.41
CA LEU A 243 -3.13 -14.72 -5.82
C LEU A 243 -2.23 -15.25 -4.70
N GLY A 244 -0.92 -15.13 -4.88
CA GLY A 244 0.06 -15.35 -3.82
C GLY A 244 0.44 -14.05 -3.15
N ILE A 245 0.44 -14.04 -1.81
CA ILE A 245 0.88 -12.92 -0.98
C ILE A 245 1.89 -13.40 0.07
N GLU A 246 2.62 -12.46 0.65
CA GLU A 246 3.51 -12.76 1.77
C GLU A 246 2.80 -12.59 3.10
N ALA A 247 2.89 -13.62 3.94
CA ALA A 247 2.35 -13.64 5.28
C ALA A 247 3.00 -12.58 6.17
N ASN A 248 2.26 -12.07 7.12
CA ASN A 248 2.72 -11.06 8.10
C ASN A 248 3.23 -9.75 7.49
N SER A 249 3.16 -9.61 6.15
CA SER A 249 3.74 -8.48 5.41
C SER A 249 2.82 -7.85 4.36
N THR A 250 1.65 -8.43 4.12
CA THR A 250 0.67 -7.92 3.15
C THR A 250 -0.64 -7.58 3.83
N ILE A 251 -1.14 -6.36 3.63
CA ILE A 251 -2.45 -5.94 4.14
C ILE A 251 -3.55 -6.39 3.17
N VAL A 252 -4.57 -7.08 3.68
CA VAL A 252 -5.78 -7.42 2.92
C VAL A 252 -6.97 -6.62 3.48
N LEU A 253 -7.27 -5.50 2.85
CA LEU A 253 -8.34 -4.61 3.29
C LEU A 253 -9.71 -5.23 3.07
N ASN A 254 -10.58 -5.19 4.09
CA ASN A 254 -11.88 -5.85 4.10
C ASN A 254 -11.76 -7.36 3.81
N LEU A 255 -10.94 -8.05 4.59
CA LEU A 255 -10.56 -9.45 4.39
C LEU A 255 -11.78 -10.34 4.08
N ASP A 256 -12.83 -10.30 4.89
CA ASP A 256 -14.03 -11.14 4.70
C ASP A 256 -14.65 -10.95 3.32
N LYS A 257 -14.82 -9.69 2.88
CA LYS A 257 -15.38 -9.39 1.55
C LYS A 257 -14.45 -9.80 0.41
N VAL A 258 -13.13 -9.69 0.61
CA VAL A 258 -12.12 -10.16 -0.35
C VAL A 258 -12.21 -11.67 -0.50
N LEU A 259 -12.30 -12.42 0.61
CA LEU A 259 -12.39 -13.88 0.59
C LEU A 259 -13.73 -14.36 0.03
N GLU A 260 -14.84 -13.73 0.40
CA GLU A 260 -16.16 -14.03 -0.17
C GLU A 260 -16.14 -13.90 -1.70
N LEU A 261 -15.63 -12.76 -2.20
CA LEU A 261 -15.58 -12.50 -3.64
C LEU A 261 -14.62 -13.44 -4.37
N ALA A 262 -13.45 -13.74 -3.80
CA ALA A 262 -12.49 -14.69 -4.35
C ALA A 262 -13.08 -16.10 -4.42
N ASN A 263 -13.72 -16.57 -3.34
CA ASN A 263 -14.39 -17.87 -3.29
C ASN A 263 -15.51 -18.00 -4.32
N LYS A 264 -16.33 -16.93 -4.48
CA LYS A 264 -17.40 -16.90 -5.49
C LYS A 264 -16.88 -17.10 -6.91
N HIS A 265 -15.66 -16.66 -7.19
CA HIS A 265 -15.02 -16.75 -8.50
C HIS A 265 -13.94 -17.85 -8.60
N ASN A 266 -13.90 -18.77 -7.62
CA ASN A 266 -12.93 -19.87 -7.55
C ASN A 266 -11.47 -19.44 -7.68
N ILE A 267 -11.12 -18.28 -7.09
CA ILE A 267 -9.76 -17.76 -7.04
C ILE A 267 -9.11 -18.22 -5.73
N ALA A 268 -7.97 -18.89 -5.80
CA ALA A 268 -7.18 -19.20 -4.63
C ALA A 268 -6.45 -17.94 -4.14
N ILE A 269 -6.44 -17.72 -2.84
CA ILE A 269 -5.55 -16.74 -2.20
C ILE A 269 -4.71 -17.49 -1.17
N VAL A 270 -3.40 -17.47 -1.37
CA VAL A 270 -2.44 -18.14 -0.49
C VAL A 270 -1.48 -17.11 0.10
N SER A 271 -1.30 -17.22 1.41
CA SER A 271 -0.37 -16.42 2.18
C SER A 271 0.83 -17.29 2.57
N LEU A 272 2.01 -16.96 2.07
CA LEU A 272 3.20 -17.80 2.20
C LEU A 272 4.28 -17.08 3.02
N GLU A 273 5.02 -17.86 3.79
CA GLU A 273 6.26 -17.39 4.36
C GLU A 273 7.32 -17.34 3.25
N THR A 274 7.96 -16.20 3.08
CA THR A 274 9.09 -16.08 2.17
C THR A 274 10.35 -16.09 3.02
N ASN A 275 11.17 -17.12 2.86
CA ASN A 275 12.51 -17.11 3.43
C ASN A 275 13.28 -15.96 2.77
N THR A 276 13.50 -14.89 3.52
CA THR A 276 14.37 -13.77 3.13
C THR A 276 15.82 -14.13 3.28
#